data_e74f259787bf6bf11dcdc613418c7fe4
#
_entry.id   e74f259787bf6bf11dcdc613418c7fe4
#
_cell.length_a   1.000
_cell.length_b   1.000
_cell.length_c   1.000
_cell.angle_alpha   90.00
_cell.angle_beta   90.00
_cell.angle_gamma   90.00
#
_symmetry.space_group_name_H-M   'P 1'
#
loop_
_entity.id
_entity.type
_entity.pdbx_description
1 polymer ?
#
loop_
_entity_poly.entity_id
_entity_poly.type
_entity_poly.pdbx_seq_one_letter_code
_entity_poly.pdbx_strand_id
1 'polypeptide(L)'
;ELIEKVIDGMKDVPHVMANYENPWETFDAYLKESNVEPEEASGLMFYYYLLDCVQKNKRIVEHIDINMTSLSVPASKVKFSIQPEAVSDLEVGEETLLKTREVLKNFTQEYGQFMHVSSYSSMWPYYEMVGITFKETVENLLTSALAVMIVLAVMLPLGPAFIAVCVVLLTDVSILAWIPITGLNLNAITSTCMVMSVGIAVDFTAHVTHAFVETDGAGRSGGERAAAAVSKMGRSLTTSALTTFLAVLMLATVPVPSNRAFFTMMS
;
A
#
# COMPACT_ATOMS: atom_id res chain seq x y z
N GLU A 1 18.86 30.15 -2.50
CA GLU A 1 17.95 30.67 -1.47
C GLU A 1 16.64 29.87 -1.39
N LEU A 2 15.79 29.75 -2.47
CA LEU A 2 14.54 28.96 -2.41
C LEU A 2 14.82 27.47 -2.18
N ILE A 3 15.80 26.92 -2.85
CA ILE A 3 16.22 25.52 -2.69
C ILE A 3 16.74 25.26 -1.27
N GLU A 4 17.49 26.18 -0.70
CA GLU A 4 17.98 26.10 0.69
C GLU A 4 16.84 26.05 1.68
N LYS A 5 15.78 26.85 1.51
CA LYS A 5 14.58 26.79 2.35
C LYS A 5 13.87 25.43 2.29
N VAL A 6 13.79 24.81 1.09
CA VAL A 6 13.27 23.44 0.96
C VAL A 6 14.16 22.44 1.69
N ILE A 7 15.49 22.57 1.54
CA ILE A 7 16.46 21.70 2.20
C ILE A 7 16.34 21.82 3.72
N ASP A 8 16.25 23.02 4.24
CA ASP A 8 16.11 23.24 5.68
C ASP A 8 14.80 22.67 6.22
N GLY A 9 13.69 22.88 5.52
CA GLY A 9 12.43 22.25 5.88
C GLY A 9 12.47 20.71 5.83
N MET A 10 13.24 20.13 4.90
CA MET A 10 13.42 18.69 4.80
C MET A 10 14.32 18.11 5.91
N LYS A 11 15.25 18.88 6.46
CA LYS A 11 16.06 18.45 7.61
C LYS A 11 15.24 18.29 8.89
N ASP A 12 14.14 19.01 9.00
CA ASP A 12 13.21 18.93 10.13
C ASP A 12 12.23 17.75 10.03
N VAL A 13 12.21 17.04 8.88
CA VAL A 13 11.37 15.86 8.71
C VAL A 13 11.95 14.67 9.49
N PRO A 14 11.16 13.99 10.34
CA PRO A 14 11.61 12.81 11.05
C PRO A 14 12.20 11.75 10.10
N HIS A 15 13.26 11.09 10.55
CA HIS A 15 13.92 10.00 9.84
C HIS A 15 14.54 10.35 8.48
N VAL A 16 14.57 11.63 8.09
CA VAL A 16 15.40 12.12 6.98
C VAL A 16 16.79 12.43 7.52
N MET A 17 17.81 11.90 6.85
CA MET A 17 19.20 12.19 7.24
C MET A 17 19.56 13.62 6.86
N ALA A 18 20.35 14.28 7.72
CA ALA A 18 20.90 15.59 7.41
C ALA A 18 21.90 15.58 6.23
N ASN A 19 22.30 14.38 5.79
CA ASN A 19 23.17 14.21 4.63
C ASN A 19 22.33 14.20 3.36
N TYR A 20 22.59 15.14 2.46
CA TYR A 20 21.91 15.31 1.19
C TYR A 20 22.90 15.62 0.07
N GLU A 21 22.53 15.29 -1.16
CA GLU A 21 23.30 15.63 -2.35
C GLU A 21 22.58 16.78 -3.08
N ASN A 22 23.18 17.97 -3.00
CA ASN A 22 22.69 19.17 -3.65
C ASN A 22 23.61 19.56 -4.83
N PRO A 23 23.15 19.48 -6.06
CA PRO A 23 23.97 19.80 -7.23
C PRO A 23 24.44 21.27 -7.24
N TRP A 24 23.68 22.17 -6.63
CA TRP A 24 24.01 23.59 -6.62
C TRP A 24 25.18 23.89 -5.67
N GLU A 25 25.30 23.19 -4.55
CA GLU A 25 26.50 23.30 -3.69
C GLU A 25 27.78 22.84 -4.42
N THR A 26 27.64 21.81 -5.23
CA THR A 26 28.77 21.34 -6.05
C THR A 26 29.13 22.36 -7.14
N PHE A 27 28.12 23.04 -7.70
CA PHE A 27 28.35 24.12 -8.67
C PHE A 27 29.00 25.35 -8.01
N ASP A 28 28.54 25.75 -6.83
CA ASP A 28 29.14 26.85 -6.07
C ASP A 28 30.58 26.54 -5.66
N ALA A 29 30.89 25.33 -5.27
CA ALA A 29 32.25 24.88 -4.99
C ALA A 29 33.14 24.95 -6.26
N TYR A 30 32.60 24.55 -7.40
CA TYR A 30 33.28 24.65 -8.70
C TYR A 30 33.59 26.11 -9.06
N LEU A 31 32.65 27.04 -8.89
CA LEU A 31 32.88 28.47 -9.18
C LEU A 31 33.98 29.03 -8.27
N LYS A 32 33.98 28.69 -6.97
CA LYS A 32 35.04 29.09 -6.03
C LYS A 32 36.41 28.55 -6.41
N GLU A 33 36.49 27.29 -6.82
CA GLU A 33 37.73 26.66 -7.28
C GLU A 33 38.26 27.33 -8.55
N SER A 34 37.35 27.79 -9.41
CA SER A 34 37.65 28.47 -10.67
C SER A 34 37.96 29.98 -10.48
N ASN A 35 37.93 30.51 -9.23
CA ASN A 35 38.04 31.93 -8.91
C ASN A 35 37.06 32.84 -9.67
N VAL A 36 35.83 32.35 -9.88
CA VAL A 36 34.75 33.08 -10.54
C VAL A 36 33.79 33.61 -9.48
N GLU A 37 33.58 34.93 -9.44
CA GLU A 37 32.56 35.52 -8.58
C GLU A 37 31.16 35.19 -9.08
N PRO A 38 30.18 34.91 -8.19
CA PRO A 38 28.81 34.56 -8.55
C PRO A 38 28.13 35.58 -9.48
N GLU A 39 28.50 36.85 -9.39
CA GLU A 39 27.99 37.92 -10.25
C GLU A 39 28.48 37.81 -11.69
N GLU A 40 29.69 37.32 -11.90
CA GLU A 40 30.29 37.06 -13.21
C GLU A 40 29.65 35.83 -13.89
N ALA A 41 29.16 34.88 -13.12
CA ALA A 41 28.44 33.70 -13.58
C ALA A 41 26.94 34.03 -13.80
N SER A 42 26.63 35.02 -14.62
CA SER A 42 25.27 35.43 -14.93
C SER A 42 24.96 35.33 -16.42
N GLY A 43 23.69 35.23 -16.80
CA GLY A 43 23.28 35.15 -18.20
C GLY A 43 23.88 33.96 -18.95
N LEU A 44 24.48 34.21 -20.10
CA LEU A 44 25.13 33.15 -20.94
C LEU A 44 26.34 32.53 -20.26
N MET A 45 27.06 33.30 -19.44
CA MET A 45 28.25 32.79 -18.73
C MET A 45 27.87 31.77 -17.67
N PHE A 46 26.68 31.89 -17.06
CA PHE A 46 26.14 30.89 -16.14
C PHE A 46 26.05 29.52 -16.82
N TYR A 47 25.47 29.44 -18.03
CA TYR A 47 25.35 28.17 -18.75
C TYR A 47 26.69 27.62 -19.19
N TYR A 48 27.64 28.48 -19.56
CA TYR A 48 29.00 28.06 -19.89
C TYR A 48 29.67 27.37 -18.68
N TYR A 49 29.68 28.01 -17.53
CA TYR A 49 30.27 27.46 -16.32
C TYR A 49 29.51 26.21 -15.81
N LEU A 50 28.16 26.20 -15.93
CA LEU A 50 27.37 25.05 -15.57
C LEU A 50 27.71 23.83 -16.44
N LEU A 51 27.84 24.02 -17.74
CA LEU A 51 28.24 22.96 -18.69
C LEU A 51 29.66 22.43 -18.45
N ASP A 52 30.62 23.33 -18.16
CA ASP A 52 31.98 22.93 -17.84
C ASP A 52 32.02 22.18 -16.49
N CYS A 53 31.28 22.62 -15.50
CA CYS A 53 31.11 21.92 -14.22
C CYS A 53 30.52 20.52 -14.41
N VAL A 54 29.48 20.40 -15.23
CA VAL A 54 28.82 19.13 -15.58
C VAL A 54 29.78 18.18 -16.29
N GLN A 55 30.60 18.67 -17.21
CA GLN A 55 31.59 17.86 -17.89
C GLN A 55 32.69 17.34 -16.96
N LYS A 56 33.13 18.17 -16.01
CA LYS A 56 34.15 17.81 -15.01
C LYS A 56 33.58 16.92 -13.90
N ASN A 57 32.33 17.11 -13.54
CA ASN A 57 31.68 16.41 -12.41
C ASN A 57 30.44 15.63 -12.87
N LYS A 58 30.65 14.39 -13.31
CA LYS A 58 29.58 13.53 -13.85
C LYS A 58 28.40 13.29 -12.88
N ARG A 59 28.60 13.46 -11.58
CA ARG A 59 27.51 13.28 -10.60
C ARG A 59 26.41 14.33 -10.73
N ILE A 60 26.76 15.56 -11.18
CA ILE A 60 25.76 16.63 -11.37
C ILE A 60 24.80 16.31 -12.52
N VAL A 61 25.23 15.58 -13.54
CA VAL A 61 24.41 15.24 -14.73
C VAL A 61 23.10 14.54 -14.33
N GLU A 62 23.12 13.72 -13.30
CA GLU A 62 21.93 12.98 -12.83
C GLU A 62 20.96 13.86 -12.03
N HIS A 63 21.41 15.06 -11.62
CA HIS A 63 20.67 15.93 -10.71
C HIS A 63 20.15 17.23 -11.34
N ILE A 64 20.65 17.61 -12.51
CA ILE A 64 20.24 18.83 -13.21
C ILE A 64 19.82 18.48 -14.64
N ASP A 65 18.60 18.87 -15.00
CA ASP A 65 18.13 18.81 -16.38
C ASP A 65 18.46 20.14 -17.06
N ILE A 66 19.20 20.10 -18.17
CA ILE A 66 19.66 21.26 -18.93
C ILE A 66 19.07 21.21 -20.34
N ASN A 67 18.20 22.16 -20.64
CA ASN A 67 17.69 22.32 -22.00
C ASN A 67 18.66 23.17 -22.83
N MET A 68 19.42 22.51 -23.70
CA MET A 68 20.44 23.16 -24.54
C MET A 68 19.84 24.08 -25.61
N THR A 69 18.59 23.86 -26.01
CA THR A 69 17.94 24.67 -27.06
C THR A 69 17.45 26.01 -26.51
N SER A 70 16.84 25.99 -25.30
CA SER A 70 16.32 27.18 -24.65
C SER A 70 17.30 27.84 -23.69
N LEU A 71 18.48 27.23 -23.46
CA LEU A 71 19.44 27.62 -22.42
C LEU A 71 18.72 27.85 -21.09
N SER A 72 18.05 26.82 -20.61
CA SER A 72 17.31 26.85 -19.34
C SER A 72 17.57 25.60 -18.54
N VAL A 73 17.38 25.68 -17.22
CA VAL A 73 17.40 24.56 -16.31
C VAL A 73 15.94 24.30 -15.85
N PRO A 74 15.18 23.49 -16.59
CA PRO A 74 13.78 23.27 -16.29
C PRO A 74 13.56 22.51 -14.98
N ALA A 75 14.51 21.67 -14.57
CA ALA A 75 14.41 20.90 -13.33
C ALA A 75 15.79 20.63 -12.70
N SER A 76 15.80 20.59 -11.39
CA SER A 76 16.93 20.09 -10.61
C SER A 76 16.44 19.17 -9.49
N LYS A 77 17.28 18.23 -9.06
CA LYS A 77 16.97 17.21 -8.08
C LYS A 77 17.94 17.27 -6.92
N VAL A 78 17.40 17.43 -5.72
CA VAL A 78 18.14 17.26 -4.46
C VAL A 78 17.83 15.89 -3.91
N LYS A 79 18.84 15.12 -3.53
CA LYS A 79 18.67 13.77 -3.03
C LYS A 79 18.91 13.73 -1.53
N PHE A 80 17.92 13.27 -0.80
CA PHE A 80 18.01 13.01 0.63
C PHE A 80 18.10 11.52 0.91
N SER A 81 18.86 11.15 1.94
CA SER A 81 18.90 9.79 2.46
C SER A 81 17.87 9.63 3.58
N ILE A 82 17.20 8.50 3.61
CA ILE A 82 16.23 8.13 4.65
C ILE A 82 16.92 7.17 5.62
N GLN A 83 16.65 7.30 6.91
CA GLN A 83 17.21 6.43 7.94
C GLN A 83 16.77 4.97 7.72
N PRO A 84 17.64 3.98 8.04
CA PRO A 84 17.30 2.57 7.87
C PRO A 84 16.05 2.13 8.62
N GLU A 85 15.72 2.77 9.73
CA GLU A 85 14.51 2.51 10.53
C GLU A 85 13.24 2.76 9.71
N ALA A 86 13.17 3.90 9.02
CA ALA A 86 12.02 4.22 8.16
C ALA A 86 11.93 3.32 6.91
N VAL A 87 13.04 2.70 6.50
CA VAL A 87 13.03 1.73 5.39
C VAL A 87 12.55 0.34 5.85
N SER A 88 12.89 -0.05 7.08
CA SER A 88 12.56 -1.36 7.64
C SER A 88 11.18 -1.40 8.29
N ASP A 89 10.70 -0.27 8.82
CA ASP A 89 9.40 -0.12 9.45
C ASP A 89 8.49 0.77 8.59
N LEU A 90 7.43 0.17 8.08
CA LEU A 90 6.50 0.85 7.17
C LEU A 90 5.69 1.96 7.86
N GLU A 91 5.40 1.83 9.17
CA GLU A 91 4.67 2.87 9.92
C GLU A 91 5.54 4.11 10.10
N VAL A 92 6.82 3.92 10.44
CA VAL A 92 7.82 5.01 10.51
C VAL A 92 8.04 5.63 9.13
N GLY A 93 8.03 4.82 8.08
CA GLY A 93 8.09 5.29 6.69
C GLY A 93 6.88 6.14 6.29
N GLU A 94 5.67 5.76 6.72
CA GLU A 94 4.44 6.52 6.49
C GLU A 94 4.50 7.89 7.17
N GLU A 95 4.94 7.96 8.44
CA GLU A 95 5.14 9.24 9.13
C GLU A 95 6.09 10.15 8.37
N THR A 96 7.22 9.61 7.92
CA THR A 96 8.21 10.34 7.12
C THR A 96 7.60 10.87 5.82
N LEU A 97 6.78 10.07 5.12
CA LEU A 97 6.09 10.48 3.91
C LEU A 97 5.10 11.63 4.17
N LEU A 98 4.27 11.50 5.21
CA LEU A 98 3.25 12.50 5.54
C LEU A 98 3.90 13.83 5.90
N LYS A 99 4.96 13.82 6.72
CA LYS A 99 5.72 15.02 7.08
C LYS A 99 6.43 15.64 5.87
N THR A 100 7.01 14.83 5.00
CA THR A 100 7.60 15.32 3.74
C THR A 100 6.56 16.05 2.90
N ARG A 101 5.36 15.49 2.75
CA ARG A 101 4.25 16.11 2.00
C ARG A 101 3.76 17.41 2.66
N GLU A 102 3.71 17.46 3.98
CA GLU A 102 3.34 18.66 4.72
C GLU A 102 4.33 19.80 4.45
N VAL A 103 5.64 19.54 4.57
CA VAL A 103 6.68 20.53 4.28
C VAL A 103 6.58 21.04 2.84
N LEU A 104 6.46 20.14 1.86
CA LEU A 104 6.36 20.53 0.45
C LEU A 104 5.06 21.27 0.12
N LYS A 105 3.96 20.92 0.77
CA LYS A 105 2.68 21.61 0.63
C LYS A 105 2.78 23.05 1.15
N ASN A 106 3.36 23.25 2.32
CA ASN A 106 3.57 24.57 2.91
C ASN A 106 4.47 25.42 2.01
N PHE A 107 5.56 24.85 1.52
CA PHE A 107 6.43 25.51 0.57
C PHE A 107 5.70 25.89 -0.73
N THR A 108 4.91 24.98 -1.30
CA THR A 108 4.15 25.24 -2.53
C THR A 108 3.08 26.32 -2.33
N GLN A 109 2.49 26.43 -1.15
CA GLN A 109 1.55 27.53 -0.84
C GLN A 109 2.24 28.88 -0.80
N GLU A 110 3.47 28.94 -0.30
CA GLU A 110 4.22 30.19 -0.13
C GLU A 110 4.96 30.60 -1.42
N TYR A 111 5.57 29.65 -2.10
CA TYR A 111 6.49 29.90 -3.24
C TYR A 111 6.09 29.23 -4.55
N GLY A 112 4.92 28.62 -4.64
CA GLY A 112 4.50 27.81 -5.81
C GLY A 112 4.37 28.59 -7.12
N GLN A 113 4.24 29.91 -7.09
CA GLN A 113 4.28 30.75 -8.27
C GLN A 113 5.69 30.90 -8.90
N PHE A 114 6.75 30.58 -8.14
CA PHE A 114 8.13 30.69 -8.58
C PHE A 114 8.75 29.33 -8.89
N MET A 115 8.38 28.30 -8.11
CA MET A 115 8.98 26.99 -8.23
C MET A 115 7.99 25.89 -7.83
N HIS A 116 7.86 24.86 -8.65
CA HIS A 116 7.11 23.66 -8.31
C HIS A 116 8.07 22.63 -7.70
N VAL A 117 7.75 22.17 -6.49
CA VAL A 117 8.56 21.16 -5.77
C VAL A 117 7.72 19.91 -5.59
N SER A 118 8.31 18.77 -5.94
CA SER A 118 7.73 17.45 -5.71
C SER A 118 8.77 16.53 -5.14
N SER A 119 8.35 15.54 -4.39
CA SER A 119 9.23 14.52 -3.83
C SER A 119 8.91 13.17 -4.43
N TYR A 120 9.93 12.34 -4.59
CA TYR A 120 9.81 10.99 -5.11
C TYR A 120 10.71 10.02 -4.34
N SER A 121 10.15 8.87 -3.98
CA SER A 121 10.90 7.71 -3.51
C SER A 121 10.23 6.45 -4.04
N SER A 122 11.01 5.43 -4.37
CA SER A 122 10.50 4.10 -4.75
C SER A 122 9.75 3.40 -3.60
N MET A 123 9.99 3.83 -2.36
CA MET A 123 9.32 3.29 -1.16
C MET A 123 7.97 3.93 -0.86
N TRP A 124 7.67 5.11 -1.40
CA TRP A 124 6.45 5.84 -1.06
C TRP A 124 5.14 5.14 -1.39
N PRO A 125 5.00 4.40 -2.50
CA PRO A 125 3.81 3.59 -2.72
C PRO A 125 3.57 2.55 -1.61
N TYR A 126 4.64 2.00 -1.02
CA TYR A 126 4.52 1.04 0.08
C TYR A 126 4.09 1.71 1.39
N TYR A 127 4.59 2.93 1.66
CA TYR A 127 4.19 3.69 2.85
C TYR A 127 2.75 4.18 2.76
N GLU A 128 2.30 4.62 1.59
CA GLU A 128 0.90 4.97 1.34
C GLU A 128 -0.05 3.80 1.59
N MET A 129 0.38 2.59 1.20
CA MET A 129 -0.44 1.40 1.42
C MET A 129 -0.75 1.16 2.89
N VAL A 130 0.15 1.49 3.83
CA VAL A 130 -0.07 1.29 5.27
C VAL A 130 -1.27 2.10 5.73
N GLY A 131 -1.29 3.41 5.46
CA GLY A 131 -2.35 4.31 5.92
C GLY A 131 -3.73 4.00 5.36
N ILE A 132 -3.82 3.46 4.15
CA ILE A 132 -5.11 3.18 3.50
C ILE A 132 -5.59 1.74 3.67
N THR A 133 -4.70 0.78 3.97
CA THR A 133 -5.02 -0.66 3.94
C THR A 133 -6.14 -1.02 4.89
N PHE A 134 -6.15 -0.48 6.11
CA PHE A 134 -7.22 -0.78 7.07
C PHE A 134 -8.59 -0.31 6.57
N LYS A 135 -8.68 0.92 6.10
CA LYS A 135 -9.91 1.51 5.56
C LYS A 135 -10.42 0.70 4.36
N GLU A 136 -9.54 0.46 3.39
CA GLU A 136 -9.86 -0.34 2.20
C GLU A 136 -10.32 -1.76 2.56
N THR A 137 -9.69 -2.39 3.55
CA THR A 137 -10.08 -3.73 4.01
C THR A 137 -11.51 -3.72 4.56
N VAL A 138 -11.86 -2.75 5.41
CA VAL A 138 -13.20 -2.63 5.98
C VAL A 138 -14.22 -2.32 4.89
N GLU A 139 -13.95 -1.40 3.99
CA GLU A 139 -14.83 -1.04 2.87
C GLU A 139 -15.06 -2.25 1.95
N ASN A 140 -14.03 -3.02 1.64
CA ASN A 140 -14.13 -4.23 0.84
C ASN A 140 -14.94 -5.33 1.51
N LEU A 141 -14.78 -5.54 2.82
CA LEU A 141 -15.59 -6.50 3.59
C LEU A 141 -17.07 -6.11 3.61
N LEU A 142 -17.38 -4.84 3.85
CA LEU A 142 -18.76 -4.36 3.86
C LEU A 142 -19.40 -4.44 2.48
N THR A 143 -18.67 -4.06 1.44
CA THR A 143 -19.17 -4.12 0.05
C THR A 143 -19.39 -5.57 -0.39
N SER A 144 -18.49 -6.48 -0.06
CA SER A 144 -18.66 -7.90 -0.37
C SER A 144 -19.84 -8.52 0.40
N ALA A 145 -20.01 -8.20 1.70
CA ALA A 145 -21.16 -8.65 2.48
C ALA A 145 -22.49 -8.15 1.91
N LEU A 146 -22.54 -6.90 1.45
CA LEU A 146 -23.72 -6.34 0.79
C LEU A 146 -24.03 -7.07 -0.53
N ALA A 147 -23.01 -7.29 -1.37
CA ALA A 147 -23.16 -8.02 -2.61
C ALA A 147 -23.67 -9.45 -2.39
N VAL A 148 -23.10 -10.14 -1.40
CA VAL A 148 -23.54 -11.49 -0.98
C VAL A 148 -24.98 -11.48 -0.51
N MET A 149 -25.37 -10.49 0.33
CA MET A 149 -26.74 -10.34 0.78
C MET A 149 -27.72 -10.24 -0.38
N ILE A 150 -27.41 -9.42 -1.39
CA ILE A 150 -28.26 -9.23 -2.58
C ILE A 150 -28.41 -10.56 -3.33
N VAL A 151 -27.31 -11.26 -3.59
CA VAL A 151 -27.32 -12.54 -4.32
C VAL A 151 -28.11 -13.60 -3.53
N LEU A 152 -27.87 -13.74 -2.23
CA LEU A 152 -28.57 -14.71 -1.41
C LEU A 152 -30.07 -14.37 -1.24
N ALA A 153 -30.44 -13.10 -1.19
CA ALA A 153 -31.84 -12.67 -1.10
C ALA A 153 -32.65 -12.97 -2.37
N VAL A 154 -31.97 -13.08 -3.53
CA VAL A 154 -32.60 -13.51 -4.79
C VAL A 154 -32.81 -15.03 -4.80
N MET A 155 -31.89 -15.79 -4.21
CA MET A 155 -31.88 -17.26 -4.24
C MET A 155 -32.66 -17.90 -3.08
N LEU A 156 -32.74 -17.22 -1.93
CA LEU A 156 -33.23 -17.76 -0.66
C LEU A 156 -34.26 -16.79 -0.03
N PRO A 157 -35.15 -17.30 0.83
CA PRO A 157 -35.96 -16.44 1.69
C PRO A 157 -35.09 -15.51 2.54
N LEU A 158 -35.57 -14.28 2.79
CA LEU A 158 -34.81 -13.23 3.46
C LEU A 158 -34.23 -13.63 4.83
N GLY A 159 -35.01 -14.42 5.63
CA GLY A 159 -34.54 -14.86 6.95
C GLY A 159 -33.29 -15.72 6.91
N PRO A 160 -33.31 -16.86 6.21
CA PRO A 160 -32.08 -17.68 6.00
C PRO A 160 -30.94 -16.93 5.32
N ALA A 161 -31.23 -16.06 4.34
CA ALA A 161 -30.20 -15.24 3.66
C ALA A 161 -29.50 -14.31 4.66
N PHE A 162 -30.25 -13.63 5.51
CA PHE A 162 -29.67 -12.75 6.55
C PHE A 162 -28.78 -13.52 7.54
N ILE A 163 -29.24 -14.69 8.00
CA ILE A 163 -28.44 -15.54 8.90
C ILE A 163 -27.14 -15.96 8.21
N ALA A 164 -27.21 -16.37 6.93
CA ALA A 164 -26.01 -16.75 6.18
C ALA A 164 -25.00 -15.61 6.10
N VAL A 165 -25.44 -14.39 5.82
CA VAL A 165 -24.54 -13.20 5.80
C VAL A 165 -23.96 -12.92 7.18
N CYS A 166 -24.74 -13.04 8.26
CA CYS A 166 -24.23 -12.89 9.63
C CYS A 166 -23.12 -13.91 9.94
N VAL A 167 -23.25 -15.16 9.49
CA VAL A 167 -22.23 -16.20 9.65
C VAL A 167 -20.96 -15.84 8.87
N VAL A 168 -21.08 -15.36 7.63
CA VAL A 168 -19.93 -14.92 6.83
C VAL A 168 -19.22 -13.77 7.53
N LEU A 169 -19.93 -12.72 7.94
CA LEU A 169 -19.33 -11.59 8.66
C LEU A 169 -18.64 -12.01 9.95
N LEU A 170 -19.23 -12.96 10.69
CA LEU A 170 -18.59 -13.49 11.91
C LEU A 170 -17.28 -14.24 11.59
N THR A 171 -17.25 -14.95 10.48
CA THR A 171 -16.03 -15.61 9.99
C THR A 171 -14.96 -14.57 9.64
N ASP A 172 -15.32 -13.49 8.94
CA ASP A 172 -14.39 -12.42 8.56
C ASP A 172 -13.82 -11.69 9.78
N VAL A 173 -14.65 -11.38 10.77
CA VAL A 173 -14.20 -10.80 12.04
C VAL A 173 -13.25 -11.76 12.77
N SER A 174 -13.52 -13.07 12.73
CA SER A 174 -12.64 -14.07 13.34
C SER A 174 -11.29 -14.13 12.65
N ILE A 175 -11.23 -14.04 11.32
CA ILE A 175 -10.00 -14.01 10.55
C ILE A 175 -9.23 -12.70 10.82
N LEU A 176 -9.93 -11.56 10.90
CA LEU A 176 -9.29 -10.29 11.26
C LEU A 176 -8.66 -10.35 12.66
N ALA A 177 -9.34 -10.97 13.62
CA ALA A 177 -8.81 -11.16 14.97
C ALA A 177 -7.63 -12.15 15.02
N TRP A 178 -7.52 -13.05 14.04
CA TRP A 178 -6.43 -14.01 13.93
C TRP A 178 -5.10 -13.39 13.49
N ILE A 179 -5.14 -12.30 12.70
CA ILE A 179 -3.95 -11.60 12.17
C ILE A 179 -2.95 -11.23 13.28
N PRO A 180 -3.34 -10.48 14.34
CA PRO A 180 -2.39 -10.12 15.40
C PRO A 180 -1.94 -11.34 16.23
N ILE A 181 -2.77 -12.36 16.38
CA ILE A 181 -2.40 -13.60 17.12
C ILE A 181 -1.27 -14.33 16.43
N THR A 182 -1.25 -14.34 15.10
CA THR A 182 -0.20 -14.99 14.29
C THR A 182 1.04 -14.12 14.09
N GLY A 183 1.04 -12.89 14.61
CA GLY A 183 2.14 -11.94 14.44
C GLY A 183 2.26 -11.38 13.02
N LEU A 184 1.19 -11.50 12.23
CA LEU A 184 1.11 -10.88 10.91
C LEU A 184 0.61 -9.44 11.03
N ASN A 185 1.10 -8.58 10.14
CA ASN A 185 0.59 -7.22 10.00
C ASN A 185 -0.48 -7.15 8.91
N LEU A 186 -1.45 -6.24 9.09
CA LEU A 186 -2.43 -5.96 8.06
C LEU A 186 -1.75 -5.23 6.90
N ASN A 187 -1.68 -5.90 5.75
CA ASN A 187 -1.07 -5.39 4.53
C ASN A 187 -1.88 -5.88 3.31
N ALA A 188 -1.48 -5.50 2.11
CA ALA A 188 -2.17 -5.88 0.89
C ALA A 188 -2.35 -7.40 0.72
N ILE A 189 -1.38 -8.20 1.20
CA ILE A 189 -1.44 -9.67 1.08
C ILE A 189 -2.50 -10.22 2.04
N THR A 190 -2.47 -9.82 3.32
CA THR A 190 -3.43 -10.26 4.33
C THR A 190 -4.84 -9.75 4.01
N SER A 191 -4.99 -8.52 3.50
CA SER A 191 -6.26 -7.97 3.01
C SER A 191 -6.81 -8.79 1.84
N THR A 192 -5.98 -9.16 0.87
CA THR A 192 -6.39 -10.03 -0.25
C THR A 192 -6.82 -11.41 0.24
N CYS A 193 -6.10 -12.01 1.21
CA CYS A 193 -6.49 -13.27 1.82
C CYS A 193 -7.87 -13.18 2.49
N MET A 194 -8.16 -12.08 3.18
CA MET A 194 -9.49 -11.85 3.79
C MET A 194 -10.60 -11.83 2.74
N VAL A 195 -10.44 -11.07 1.65
CA VAL A 195 -11.43 -11.03 0.56
C VAL A 195 -11.63 -12.40 -0.07
N MET A 196 -10.56 -13.19 -0.24
CA MET A 196 -10.67 -14.56 -0.75
C MET A 196 -11.41 -15.47 0.24
N SER A 197 -11.17 -15.33 1.54
CA SER A 197 -11.84 -16.14 2.57
C SER A 197 -13.34 -15.86 2.62
N VAL A 198 -13.77 -14.61 2.39
CA VAL A 198 -15.20 -14.26 2.21
C VAL A 198 -15.82 -15.13 1.11
N GLY A 199 -15.18 -15.20 -0.06
CA GLY A 199 -15.69 -15.99 -1.18
C GLY A 199 -15.86 -17.46 -0.81
N ILE A 200 -14.88 -18.07 -0.14
CA ILE A 200 -14.94 -19.48 0.30
C ILE A 200 -16.03 -19.68 1.36
N ALA A 201 -16.11 -18.77 2.35
CA ALA A 201 -17.11 -18.84 3.42
C ALA A 201 -18.53 -18.71 2.87
N VAL A 202 -18.75 -17.83 1.90
CA VAL A 202 -20.04 -17.64 1.21
C VAL A 202 -20.45 -18.89 0.49
N ASP A 203 -19.55 -19.51 -0.28
CA ASP A 203 -19.86 -20.71 -1.06
C ASP A 203 -20.34 -21.85 -0.16
N PHE A 204 -19.62 -22.16 0.89
CA PHE A 204 -20.01 -23.18 1.87
C PHE A 204 -21.32 -22.84 2.58
N THR A 205 -21.48 -21.59 3.04
CA THR A 205 -22.66 -21.14 3.77
C THR A 205 -23.90 -21.15 2.87
N ALA A 206 -23.78 -20.71 1.63
CA ALA A 206 -24.87 -20.70 0.65
C ALA A 206 -25.39 -22.10 0.37
N HIS A 207 -24.50 -23.08 0.14
CA HIS A 207 -24.88 -24.47 -0.12
C HIS A 207 -25.60 -25.11 1.07
N VAL A 208 -25.11 -24.91 2.30
CA VAL A 208 -25.76 -25.43 3.51
C VAL A 208 -27.14 -24.78 3.72
N THR A 209 -27.20 -23.45 3.57
CA THR A 209 -28.44 -22.69 3.76
C THR A 209 -29.48 -23.07 2.71
N HIS A 210 -29.10 -23.27 1.45
CA HIS A 210 -29.99 -23.74 0.40
C HIS A 210 -30.53 -25.12 0.73
N ALA A 211 -29.69 -26.09 1.11
CA ALA A 211 -30.12 -27.41 1.52
C ALA A 211 -31.06 -27.39 2.74
N PHE A 212 -30.85 -26.47 3.69
CA PHE A 212 -31.74 -26.27 4.84
C PHE A 212 -33.14 -25.78 4.41
N VAL A 213 -33.20 -24.86 3.45
CA VAL A 213 -34.47 -24.34 2.92
C VAL A 213 -35.21 -25.42 2.12
N GLU A 214 -34.50 -26.21 1.29
CA GLU A 214 -35.11 -27.31 0.53
C GLU A 214 -35.72 -28.43 1.41
N THR A 215 -35.26 -28.58 2.65
CA THR A 215 -35.83 -29.54 3.60
C THR A 215 -37.07 -29.02 4.32
N ASP A 216 -37.53 -27.82 3.99
CA ASP A 216 -38.77 -27.24 4.51
C ASP A 216 -40.00 -27.93 3.87
N GLY A 217 -40.84 -28.50 4.62
CA GLY A 217 -42.07 -29.12 4.13
C GLY A 217 -42.45 -30.48 4.73
N ALA A 218 -41.63 -31.05 5.58
CA ALA A 218 -41.85 -32.38 6.14
C ALA A 218 -42.29 -32.37 7.62
N GLY A 219 -42.76 -31.25 8.18
CA GLY A 219 -43.18 -31.16 9.60
C GLY A 219 -42.03 -31.38 10.60
N ARG A 220 -40.79 -31.28 10.15
CA ARG A 220 -39.56 -31.51 10.95
C ARG A 220 -39.23 -30.30 11.80
N SER A 221 -38.66 -30.53 12.97
CA SER A 221 -38.11 -29.48 13.82
C SER A 221 -36.91 -28.81 13.14
N GLY A 222 -36.56 -27.58 13.52
CA GLY A 222 -35.41 -26.86 12.98
C GLY A 222 -34.09 -27.66 13.10
N GLY A 223 -33.89 -28.40 14.19
CA GLY A 223 -32.73 -29.25 14.40
C GLY A 223 -32.66 -30.44 13.42
N GLU A 224 -33.80 -31.09 13.18
CA GLU A 224 -33.89 -32.19 12.21
C GLU A 224 -33.60 -31.71 10.75
N ARG A 225 -34.08 -30.51 10.44
CA ARG A 225 -33.81 -29.88 9.14
C ARG A 225 -32.33 -29.56 8.98
N ALA A 226 -31.70 -28.99 10.03
CA ALA A 226 -30.27 -28.73 10.01
C ALA A 226 -29.45 -30.00 9.88
N ALA A 227 -29.78 -31.07 10.62
CA ALA A 227 -29.10 -32.36 10.49
C ALA A 227 -29.25 -32.97 9.10
N ALA A 228 -30.42 -32.87 8.49
CA ALA A 228 -30.67 -33.33 7.12
C ALA A 228 -29.87 -32.53 6.06
N ALA A 229 -29.79 -31.20 6.20
CA ALA A 229 -29.01 -30.34 5.33
C ALA A 229 -27.51 -30.68 5.41
N VAL A 230 -26.98 -30.81 6.62
CA VAL A 230 -25.57 -31.22 6.85
C VAL A 230 -25.30 -32.62 6.32
N SER A 231 -26.21 -33.57 6.50
CA SER A 231 -26.07 -34.93 5.95
C SER A 231 -26.06 -34.94 4.42
N LYS A 232 -26.91 -34.09 3.79
CA LYS A 232 -26.99 -33.97 2.32
C LYS A 232 -25.73 -33.36 1.72
N MET A 233 -25.21 -32.29 2.31
CA MET A 233 -24.09 -31.49 1.75
C MET A 233 -22.73 -31.82 2.38
N GLY A 234 -22.70 -32.44 3.56
CA GLY A 234 -21.48 -32.60 4.35
C GLY A 234 -20.35 -33.31 3.61
N ARG A 235 -20.66 -34.36 2.85
CA ARG A 235 -19.65 -35.08 2.07
C ARG A 235 -19.01 -34.20 1.00
N SER A 236 -19.80 -33.44 0.26
CA SER A 236 -19.31 -32.52 -0.77
C SER A 236 -18.47 -31.42 -0.17
N LEU A 237 -18.97 -30.79 0.91
CA LEU A 237 -18.27 -29.71 1.62
C LEU A 237 -16.94 -30.18 2.22
N THR A 238 -16.92 -31.37 2.85
CA THR A 238 -15.69 -31.91 3.42
C THR A 238 -14.65 -32.20 2.34
N THR A 239 -15.07 -32.76 1.20
CA THR A 239 -14.17 -33.04 0.08
C THR A 239 -13.63 -31.72 -0.50
N SER A 240 -14.47 -30.70 -0.69
CA SER A 240 -14.05 -29.39 -1.18
C SER A 240 -13.11 -28.69 -0.19
N ALA A 241 -13.42 -28.70 1.10
CA ALA A 241 -12.55 -28.13 2.13
C ALA A 241 -11.19 -28.85 2.17
N LEU A 242 -11.16 -30.19 2.06
CA LEU A 242 -9.92 -30.95 2.04
C LEU A 242 -9.06 -30.65 0.81
N THR A 243 -9.67 -30.54 -0.36
CA THR A 243 -8.93 -30.17 -1.59
C THR A 243 -8.37 -28.76 -1.52
N THR A 244 -9.14 -27.79 -1.00
CA THR A 244 -8.67 -26.42 -0.78
C THR A 244 -7.53 -26.39 0.24
N PHE A 245 -7.67 -27.10 1.36
CA PHE A 245 -6.62 -27.20 2.36
C PHE A 245 -5.33 -27.79 1.80
N LEU A 246 -5.41 -28.89 1.02
CA LEU A 246 -4.25 -29.48 0.37
C LEU A 246 -3.57 -28.54 -0.62
N ALA A 247 -4.36 -27.75 -1.37
CA ALA A 247 -3.81 -26.73 -2.27
C ALA A 247 -3.07 -25.63 -1.50
N VAL A 248 -3.65 -25.16 -0.41
CA VAL A 248 -3.01 -24.14 0.47
C VAL A 248 -1.77 -24.71 1.17
N LEU A 249 -1.79 -25.99 1.57
CA LEU A 249 -0.65 -26.65 2.21
C LEU A 249 0.59 -26.69 1.31
N MET A 250 0.42 -26.77 -0.01
CA MET A 250 1.54 -26.69 -0.95
C MET A 250 2.25 -25.33 -0.89
N LEU A 251 1.57 -24.24 -0.54
CA LEU A 251 2.19 -22.92 -0.37
C LEU A 251 3.15 -22.88 0.83
N ALA A 252 2.95 -23.70 1.86
CA ALA A 252 3.86 -23.80 2.99
C ALA A 252 5.26 -24.30 2.61
N THR A 253 5.39 -25.02 1.51
CA THR A 253 6.67 -25.58 1.04
C THR A 253 7.53 -24.53 0.33
N VAL A 254 6.95 -23.42 -0.09
CA VAL A 254 7.65 -22.37 -0.85
C VAL A 254 8.28 -21.36 0.12
N PRO A 255 9.60 -21.13 0.11
CA PRO A 255 10.29 -20.27 1.06
C PRO A 255 10.16 -18.76 0.72
N VAL A 256 8.94 -18.30 0.39
CA VAL A 256 8.64 -16.89 0.11
C VAL A 256 7.78 -16.34 1.25
N PRO A 257 8.14 -15.20 1.87
CA PRO A 257 7.39 -14.62 2.98
C PRO A 257 5.89 -14.42 2.70
N SER A 258 5.55 -13.97 1.48
CA SER A 258 4.16 -13.78 1.05
C SER A 258 3.35 -15.09 1.06
N ASN A 259 3.95 -16.19 0.62
CA ASN A 259 3.30 -17.51 0.62
C ASN A 259 3.11 -18.07 2.04
N ARG A 260 4.05 -17.79 2.94
CA ARG A 260 3.92 -18.12 4.36
C ARG A 260 2.77 -17.37 5.01
N ALA A 261 2.68 -16.04 4.75
CA ALA A 261 1.56 -15.23 5.24
C ALA A 261 0.23 -15.76 4.71
N PHE A 262 0.15 -16.06 3.42
CA PHE A 262 -1.04 -16.65 2.79
C PHE A 262 -1.42 -18.00 3.43
N PHE A 263 -0.46 -18.91 3.60
CA PHE A 263 -0.71 -20.18 4.26
C PHE A 263 -1.23 -20.00 5.69
N THR A 264 -0.58 -19.12 6.49
CA THR A 264 -0.96 -18.87 7.89
C THR A 264 -2.37 -18.27 8.01
N MET A 265 -2.81 -17.48 7.02
CA MET A 265 -4.14 -16.86 7.00
C MET A 265 -5.24 -17.85 6.56
N MET A 266 -4.91 -18.81 5.68
CA MET A 266 -5.89 -19.70 5.05
C MET A 266 -5.94 -21.10 5.68
N SER A 267 -5.00 -21.44 6.58
CA SER A 267 -4.96 -22.73 7.28
C SER A 267 -5.65 -22.67 8.65
#